data_b3142379bb0ab488c2c20186313b9741
#
_entry.id   b3142379bb0ab488c2c20186313b9741
#
_cell.length_a   1.000
_cell.length_b   1.000
_cell.length_c   1.000
_cell.angle_alpha   90.00
_cell.angle_beta   90.00
_cell.angle_gamma   90.00
#
_symmetry.space_group_name_H-M   'P 1'
#
loop_
_entity.id
_entity.type
_entity.pdbx_description
1 polymer ?
#
loop_
_entity_poly.entity_id
_entity_poly.type
_entity_poly.pdbx_seq_one_letter_code
_entity_poly.pdbx_strand_id
1 'polypeptide(L)'
;LCELEIDCDISKLPEASTLGGGTAVPQPPVTGNTGGTELAVGEEADFKAAEAALEAGDFQRAVELFAAFDQSYPGSPLAAQANLNRGRALDGLGDTREAARAYLASFSGNSTGPVAPVALFELGAALGRLGQVSQACVTLAEVAARFPAAADPVASARGEMTALGCS
;
A
#
# COMPACT_ATOMS: atom_id res chain seq x y z
N LEU A 1 16.21 -11.39 11.54
CA LEU A 1 15.12 -12.33 11.75
C LEU A 1 13.92 -11.60 12.34
N CYS A 2 13.12 -11.00 11.48
CA CYS A 2 11.78 -10.56 11.86
C CYS A 2 10.84 -11.75 11.71
N GLU A 3 10.99 -12.73 12.61
CA GLU A 3 10.03 -13.81 12.72
C GLU A 3 8.79 -13.30 13.46
N LEU A 4 7.71 -13.12 12.71
CA LEU A 4 6.32 -13.11 13.17
C LEU A 4 5.88 -12.02 14.17
N GLU A 5 6.73 -11.15 14.59
CA GLU A 5 6.36 -9.94 15.29
C GLU A 5 6.61 -8.77 14.32
N ILE A 6 5.56 -8.01 13.99
CA ILE A 6 5.71 -6.77 13.24
C ILE A 6 6.28 -5.73 14.22
N ASP A 7 7.47 -5.99 14.67
CA ASP A 7 8.24 -5.10 15.53
C ASP A 7 9.18 -4.26 14.65
N CYS A 8 8.61 -3.74 13.56
CA CYS A 8 9.30 -2.77 12.72
C CYS A 8 8.83 -1.39 13.15
N ASP A 9 9.63 -0.77 14.00
CA ASP A 9 9.50 0.63 14.35
C ASP A 9 9.43 1.48 13.07
N ILE A 10 8.22 1.95 12.75
CA ILE A 10 7.94 2.76 11.56
C ILE A 10 8.78 4.05 11.56
N SER A 11 9.27 4.49 12.72
CA SER A 11 10.16 5.63 12.84
C SER A 11 11.56 5.39 12.25
N LYS A 12 11.89 4.14 11.97
CA LYS A 12 13.18 3.73 11.38
C LYS A 12 13.11 3.37 9.90
N LEU A 13 11.99 3.63 9.22
CA LEU A 13 11.95 3.51 7.77
C LEU A 13 12.91 4.55 7.18
N PRO A 14 13.92 4.13 6.41
CA PRO A 14 14.84 5.08 5.80
C PRO A 14 14.06 6.04 4.90
N GLU A 15 14.29 7.32 5.09
CA GLU A 15 13.99 8.30 4.06
C GLU A 15 14.63 7.79 2.77
N ALA A 16 13.87 7.87 1.68
CA ALA A 16 14.26 7.35 0.39
C ALA A 16 15.70 7.73 0.03
N SER A 17 16.64 6.87 0.37
CA SER A 17 18.01 6.96 -0.10
C SER A 17 18.04 6.45 -1.52
N THR A 18 18.35 7.35 -2.42
CA THR A 18 18.71 7.08 -3.80
C THR A 18 19.77 5.96 -3.87
N LEU A 19 19.34 4.76 -4.18
CA LEU A 19 20.27 3.71 -4.62
C LEU A 19 20.47 3.85 -6.12
N GLY A 20 21.52 4.57 -6.47
CA GLY A 20 22.08 4.51 -7.79
C GLY A 20 22.83 3.20 -8.00
N GLY A 21 22.64 2.60 -9.15
CA GLY A 21 23.51 1.57 -9.69
C GLY A 21 22.85 0.20 -9.87
N GLY A 22 22.39 -0.05 -11.08
CA GLY A 22 22.00 -1.39 -11.52
C GLY A 22 21.82 -1.42 -13.03
N THR A 23 22.75 -2.06 -13.68
CA THR A 23 22.88 -2.46 -15.08
C THR A 23 21.58 -2.41 -15.90
N ALA A 24 21.61 -1.57 -16.94
CA ALA A 24 20.58 -1.45 -17.96
C ALA A 24 20.34 -2.79 -18.68
N VAL A 25 19.12 -3.29 -18.57
CA VAL A 25 18.59 -4.28 -19.51
C VAL A 25 18.00 -3.50 -20.70
N PRO A 26 18.29 -3.86 -21.96
CA PRO A 26 17.78 -3.11 -23.09
C PRO A 26 16.27 -3.20 -23.17
N GLN A 27 15.61 -2.05 -23.03
CA GLN A 27 14.19 -1.90 -23.28
C GLN A 27 13.91 -1.85 -24.79
N PRO A 28 12.85 -2.47 -25.28
CA PRO A 28 12.39 -2.26 -26.66
C PRO A 28 11.91 -0.81 -26.84
N PRO A 29 12.01 -0.25 -28.05
CA PRO A 29 11.71 1.14 -28.30
C PRO A 29 10.22 1.43 -28.13
N VAL A 30 9.90 2.33 -27.22
CA VAL A 30 8.56 2.89 -27.04
C VAL A 30 8.42 4.14 -27.91
N THR A 31 7.51 4.10 -28.86
CA THR A 31 7.08 5.25 -29.62
C THR A 31 5.70 5.70 -29.16
N GLY A 32 5.59 6.91 -28.63
CA GLY A 32 4.29 7.52 -28.32
C GLY A 32 4.36 8.56 -27.22
N ASN A 33 4.34 9.80 -27.63
CA ASN A 33 4.45 10.99 -26.81
C ASN A 33 3.08 11.44 -26.29
N THR A 34 2.87 11.45 -24.99
CA THR A 34 1.94 12.39 -24.29
C THR A 34 2.30 12.43 -22.81
N GLY A 35 2.48 13.63 -22.27
CA GLY A 35 2.94 13.89 -20.91
C GLY A 35 1.99 13.41 -19.81
N GLY A 36 2.12 12.16 -19.48
CA GLY A 36 1.58 11.44 -18.35
C GLY A 36 2.53 10.30 -18.07
N THR A 37 2.58 9.82 -16.86
CA THR A 37 3.40 8.67 -16.49
C THR A 37 3.09 7.51 -17.45
N GLU A 38 4.03 7.18 -18.32
CA GLU A 38 3.82 6.21 -19.38
C GLU A 38 3.73 4.81 -18.75
N LEU A 39 2.55 4.19 -18.88
CA LEU A 39 2.33 2.81 -18.48
C LEU A 39 2.81 1.86 -19.57
N ALA A 40 3.38 0.73 -19.18
CA ALA A 40 3.72 -0.33 -20.12
C ALA A 40 2.47 -0.86 -20.84
N VAL A 41 2.65 -1.38 -22.06
CA VAL A 41 1.54 -2.00 -22.79
C VAL A 41 0.96 -3.17 -21.98
N GLY A 42 -0.33 -3.12 -21.71
CA GLY A 42 -1.03 -4.10 -20.90
C GLY A 42 -1.11 -3.77 -19.40
N GLU A 43 -0.26 -2.89 -18.88
CA GLU A 43 -0.20 -2.54 -17.45
C GLU A 43 -1.55 -2.00 -16.94
N GLU A 44 -2.13 -1.05 -17.64
CA GLU A 44 -3.44 -0.49 -17.27
C GLU A 44 -4.56 -1.55 -17.37
N ALA A 45 -4.52 -2.42 -18.38
CA ALA A 45 -5.52 -3.47 -18.55
C ALA A 45 -5.44 -4.51 -17.42
N ASP A 46 -4.24 -4.93 -17.05
CA ASP A 46 -4.02 -5.88 -15.96
C ASP A 46 -4.42 -5.28 -14.61
N PHE A 47 -4.11 -4.01 -14.38
CA PHE A 47 -4.54 -3.31 -13.18
C PHE A 47 -6.08 -3.24 -13.09
N LYS A 48 -6.76 -2.84 -14.15
CA LYS A 48 -8.23 -2.79 -14.20
C LYS A 48 -8.88 -4.15 -14.02
N ALA A 49 -8.28 -5.21 -14.56
CA ALA A 49 -8.77 -6.58 -14.35
C ALA A 49 -8.69 -6.98 -12.87
N ALA A 50 -7.63 -6.60 -12.18
CA ALA A 50 -7.48 -6.83 -10.75
C ALA A 50 -8.49 -6.02 -9.93
N GLU A 51 -8.70 -4.74 -10.28
CA GLU A 51 -9.74 -3.90 -9.65
C GLU A 51 -11.14 -4.47 -9.83
N ALA A 52 -11.47 -4.92 -11.04
CA ALA A 52 -12.77 -5.52 -11.32
C ALA A 52 -13.02 -6.78 -10.47
N ALA A 53 -12.01 -7.60 -10.24
CA ALA A 53 -12.11 -8.75 -9.34
C ALA A 53 -12.38 -8.32 -7.89
N LEU A 54 -11.70 -7.27 -7.42
CA LEU A 54 -11.92 -6.71 -6.09
C LEU A 54 -13.34 -6.16 -5.93
N GLU A 55 -13.81 -5.38 -6.90
CA GLU A 55 -15.16 -4.81 -6.90
C GLU A 55 -16.26 -5.87 -6.97
N ALA A 56 -16.00 -6.98 -7.66
CA ALA A 56 -16.91 -8.13 -7.72
C ALA A 56 -16.92 -8.96 -6.43
N GLY A 57 -16.04 -8.67 -5.47
CA GLY A 57 -15.89 -9.45 -4.25
C GLY A 57 -15.16 -10.78 -4.45
N ASP A 58 -14.54 -11.00 -5.59
CA ASP A 58 -13.67 -12.13 -5.87
C ASP A 58 -12.26 -11.85 -5.30
N PHE A 59 -12.20 -11.85 -3.98
CA PHE A 59 -11.01 -11.44 -3.25
C PHE A 59 -9.80 -12.32 -3.52
N GLN A 60 -10.00 -13.63 -3.65
CA GLN A 60 -8.91 -14.55 -3.97
C GLN A 60 -8.29 -14.21 -5.32
N ARG A 61 -9.12 -14.04 -6.33
CA ARG A 61 -8.66 -13.65 -7.67
C ARG A 61 -8.02 -12.27 -7.67
N ALA A 62 -8.57 -11.31 -6.93
CA ALA A 62 -7.99 -9.98 -6.81
C ALA A 62 -6.57 -10.03 -6.22
N VAL A 63 -6.36 -10.80 -5.14
CA VAL A 63 -5.03 -11.00 -4.54
C VAL A 63 -4.05 -11.56 -5.56
N GLU A 64 -4.45 -12.58 -6.31
CA GLU A 64 -3.59 -13.21 -7.34
C GLU A 64 -3.24 -12.23 -8.47
N LEU A 65 -4.23 -11.48 -8.96
CA LEU A 65 -4.03 -10.52 -10.05
C LEU A 65 -3.16 -9.33 -9.63
N PHE A 66 -3.34 -8.78 -8.42
CA PHE A 66 -2.48 -7.71 -7.92
C PHE A 66 -1.06 -8.20 -7.64
N ALA A 67 -0.89 -9.43 -7.14
CA ALA A 67 0.43 -10.01 -6.96
C ALA A 67 1.15 -10.23 -8.31
N ALA A 68 0.44 -10.72 -9.31
CA ALA A 68 0.97 -10.87 -10.66
C ALA A 68 1.32 -9.52 -11.29
N PHE A 69 0.51 -8.49 -11.06
CA PHE A 69 0.77 -7.12 -11.50
C PHE A 69 2.11 -6.60 -10.94
N ASP A 70 2.33 -6.74 -9.64
CA ASP A 70 3.56 -6.29 -8.99
C ASP A 70 4.81 -6.99 -9.53
N GLN A 71 4.69 -8.29 -9.85
CA GLN A 71 5.77 -9.07 -10.47
C GLN A 71 6.03 -8.69 -11.94
N SER A 72 4.97 -8.37 -12.68
CA SER A 72 5.07 -8.07 -14.12
C SER A 72 5.54 -6.64 -14.40
N TYR A 73 5.21 -5.71 -13.51
CA TYR A 73 5.48 -4.29 -13.68
C TYR A 73 6.24 -3.70 -12.49
N PRO A 74 7.47 -4.17 -12.22
CA PRO A 74 8.28 -3.64 -11.12
C PRO A 74 8.57 -2.15 -11.34
N GLY A 75 8.35 -1.35 -10.31
CA GLY A 75 8.51 0.11 -10.39
C GLY A 75 7.35 0.84 -11.06
N SER A 76 6.22 0.18 -11.29
CA SER A 76 5.01 0.81 -11.82
C SER A 76 4.57 2.00 -10.96
N PRO A 77 4.12 3.12 -11.58
CA PRO A 77 3.48 4.20 -10.84
C PRO A 77 2.15 3.77 -10.17
N LEU A 78 1.58 2.64 -10.57
CA LEU A 78 0.39 2.03 -9.97
C LEU A 78 0.71 1.04 -8.83
N ALA A 79 1.97 0.78 -8.55
CA ALA A 79 2.38 -0.24 -7.56
C ALA A 79 1.83 0.04 -6.17
N ALA A 80 1.85 1.30 -5.71
CA ALA A 80 1.30 1.67 -4.40
C ALA A 80 -0.20 1.42 -4.34
N GLN A 81 -0.95 1.78 -5.38
CA GLN A 81 -2.39 1.52 -5.47
C GLN A 81 -2.69 0.02 -5.57
N ALA A 82 -1.89 -0.72 -6.33
CA ALA A 82 -2.02 -2.18 -6.45
C ALA A 82 -1.84 -2.87 -5.10
N ASN A 83 -0.83 -2.48 -4.32
CA ASN A 83 -0.59 -3.04 -2.99
C ASN A 83 -1.70 -2.64 -1.99
N LEU A 84 -2.21 -1.41 -2.06
CA LEU A 84 -3.37 -0.99 -1.25
C LEU A 84 -4.60 -1.86 -1.55
N ASN A 85 -4.92 -2.05 -2.81
CA ASN A 85 -6.07 -2.85 -3.24
C ASN A 85 -5.87 -4.35 -2.92
N ARG A 86 -4.64 -4.86 -3.04
CA ARG A 86 -4.30 -6.21 -2.59
C ARG A 86 -4.54 -6.38 -1.09
N GLY A 87 -4.17 -5.40 -0.28
CA GLY A 87 -4.44 -5.38 1.16
C GLY A 87 -5.94 -5.46 1.44
N ARG A 88 -6.75 -4.70 0.73
CA ARG A 88 -8.22 -4.74 0.85
C ARG A 88 -8.82 -6.10 0.47
N ALA A 89 -8.29 -6.73 -0.57
CA ALA A 89 -8.71 -8.08 -0.96
C ALA A 89 -8.34 -9.11 0.12
N LEU A 90 -7.16 -9.01 0.70
CA LEU A 90 -6.72 -9.86 1.81
C LEU A 90 -7.58 -9.66 3.06
N ASP A 91 -7.96 -8.42 3.39
CA ASP A 91 -8.92 -8.13 4.46
C ASP A 91 -10.28 -8.78 4.17
N GLY A 92 -10.74 -8.74 2.93
CA GLY A 92 -11.97 -9.42 2.50
C GLY A 92 -11.93 -10.93 2.70
N LEU A 93 -10.74 -11.53 2.62
CA LEU A 93 -10.50 -12.95 2.93
C LEU A 93 -10.32 -13.22 4.44
N GLY A 94 -10.24 -12.18 5.27
CA GLY A 94 -9.97 -12.31 6.70
C GLY A 94 -8.48 -12.51 7.04
N ASP A 95 -7.60 -12.37 6.07
CA ASP A 95 -6.14 -12.47 6.27
C ASP A 95 -5.55 -11.10 6.64
N THR A 96 -5.89 -10.63 7.83
CA THR A 96 -5.48 -9.30 8.30
C THR A 96 -3.97 -9.14 8.42
N ARG A 97 -3.23 -10.21 8.66
CA ARG A 97 -1.77 -10.16 8.75
C ARG A 97 -1.13 -9.87 7.39
N GLU A 98 -1.54 -10.58 6.35
CA GLU A 98 -1.06 -10.34 5.00
C GLU A 98 -1.60 -9.00 4.46
N ALA A 99 -2.82 -8.60 4.84
CA ALA A 99 -3.35 -7.28 4.53
C ALA A 99 -2.45 -6.16 5.10
N ALA A 100 -2.05 -6.26 6.37
CA ALA A 100 -1.15 -5.30 6.99
C ALA A 100 0.20 -5.20 6.25
N ARG A 101 0.75 -6.32 5.79
CA ARG A 101 1.97 -6.34 4.97
C ARG A 101 1.78 -5.64 3.62
N ALA A 102 0.65 -5.86 2.97
CA ALA A 102 0.33 -5.20 1.71
C ALA A 102 0.14 -3.68 1.88
N TYR A 103 -0.52 -3.25 2.94
CA TYR A 103 -0.65 -1.82 3.27
C TYR A 103 0.70 -1.18 3.58
N LEU A 104 1.57 -1.87 4.31
CA LEU A 104 2.94 -1.40 4.54
C LEU A 104 3.73 -1.29 3.24
N ALA A 105 3.62 -2.27 2.34
CA ALA A 105 4.25 -2.22 1.03
C ALA A 105 3.75 -1.05 0.19
N SER A 106 2.44 -0.79 0.22
CA SER A 106 1.83 0.37 -0.44
C SER A 106 2.41 1.69 0.07
N PHE A 107 2.43 1.87 1.39
CA PHE A 107 2.99 3.07 2.02
C PHE A 107 4.49 3.23 1.73
N SER A 108 5.27 2.17 1.92
CA SER A 108 6.73 2.20 1.71
C SER A 108 7.11 2.43 0.26
N GLY A 109 6.31 1.97 -0.68
CA GLY A 109 6.55 2.14 -2.12
C GLY A 109 6.45 3.59 -2.58
N ASN A 110 5.58 4.40 -1.96
CA ASN A 110 5.46 5.83 -2.24
C ASN A 110 4.88 6.56 -1.02
N SER A 111 5.73 6.82 -0.03
CA SER A 111 5.34 7.41 1.27
C SER A 111 4.88 8.86 1.23
N THR A 112 5.02 9.53 0.10
CA THR A 112 4.59 10.92 -0.12
C THR A 112 3.54 11.04 -1.24
N GLY A 113 3.18 9.93 -1.85
CA GLY A 113 2.22 9.88 -2.95
C GLY A 113 0.76 10.00 -2.49
N PRO A 114 -0.16 10.07 -3.45
CA PRO A 114 -1.58 10.30 -3.16
C PRO A 114 -2.24 9.15 -2.40
N VAL A 115 -1.69 7.94 -2.47
CA VAL A 115 -2.20 6.75 -1.79
C VAL A 115 -1.69 6.63 -0.36
N ALA A 116 -0.56 7.27 -0.04
CA ALA A 116 0.13 7.13 1.23
C ALA A 116 -0.76 7.39 2.48
N PRO A 117 -1.60 8.44 2.53
CA PRO A 117 -2.45 8.68 3.69
C PRO A 117 -3.42 7.54 3.97
N VAL A 118 -4.02 6.99 2.92
CA VAL A 118 -4.97 5.88 3.01
C VAL A 118 -4.24 4.58 3.40
N ALA A 119 -3.11 4.30 2.77
CA ALA A 119 -2.31 3.11 3.08
C ALA A 119 -1.85 3.09 4.55
N LEU A 120 -1.41 4.24 5.07
CA LEU A 120 -1.00 4.38 6.46
C LEU A 120 -2.18 4.19 7.43
N PHE A 121 -3.35 4.74 7.10
CA PHE A 121 -4.58 4.52 7.87
C PHE A 121 -4.96 3.04 7.90
N GLU A 122 -5.03 2.39 6.74
CA GLU A 122 -5.40 0.97 6.65
C GLU A 122 -4.41 0.07 7.40
N LEU A 123 -3.12 0.40 7.35
CA LEU A 123 -2.10 -0.29 8.14
C LEU A 123 -2.39 -0.17 9.65
N GLY A 124 -2.65 1.04 10.13
CA GLY A 124 -2.98 1.29 11.53
C GLY A 124 -4.23 0.53 11.99
N ALA A 125 -5.28 0.55 11.18
CA ALA A 125 -6.51 -0.19 11.44
C ALA A 125 -6.29 -1.72 11.46
N ALA A 126 -5.48 -2.23 10.52
CA ALA A 126 -5.12 -3.65 10.49
C ALA A 126 -4.32 -4.07 11.74
N LEU A 127 -3.38 -3.24 12.20
CA LEU A 127 -2.65 -3.47 13.44
C LEU A 127 -3.60 -3.53 14.66
N GLY A 128 -4.60 -2.66 14.69
CA GLY A 128 -5.66 -2.69 15.72
C GLY A 128 -6.43 -4.02 15.73
N ARG A 129 -6.85 -4.49 14.54
CA ARG A 129 -7.54 -5.78 14.40
C ARG A 129 -6.65 -6.97 14.79
N LEU A 130 -5.35 -6.85 14.64
CA LEU A 130 -4.36 -7.86 15.09
C LEU A 130 -4.09 -7.82 16.59
N GLY A 131 -4.71 -6.90 17.33
CA GLY A 131 -4.49 -6.71 18.75
C GLY A 131 -3.21 -5.95 19.11
N GLN A 132 -2.51 -5.42 18.12
CA GLN A 132 -1.28 -4.62 18.30
C GLN A 132 -1.65 -3.15 18.55
N VAL A 133 -2.37 -2.89 19.63
CA VAL A 133 -3.01 -1.60 19.91
C VAL A 133 -1.99 -0.47 20.02
N SER A 134 -0.88 -0.69 20.69
CA SER A 134 0.16 0.36 20.84
C SER A 134 0.74 0.80 19.50
N GLN A 135 1.05 -0.15 18.61
CA GLN A 135 1.55 0.15 17.26
C GLN A 135 0.45 0.77 16.39
N ALA A 136 -0.79 0.29 16.52
CA ALA A 136 -1.92 0.88 15.84
C ALA A 136 -2.08 2.37 16.20
N CYS A 137 -2.05 2.70 17.49
CA CYS A 137 -2.17 4.09 17.96
C CYS A 137 -1.07 4.99 17.40
N VAL A 138 0.18 4.52 17.40
CA VAL A 138 1.31 5.26 16.82
C VAL A 138 1.12 5.46 15.32
N THR A 139 0.80 4.40 14.60
CA THR A 139 0.61 4.44 13.14
C THR A 139 -0.55 5.36 12.73
N LEU A 140 -1.68 5.29 13.46
CA LEU A 140 -2.84 6.14 13.20
C LEU A 140 -2.55 7.63 13.51
N ALA A 141 -1.80 7.91 14.56
CA ALA A 141 -1.38 9.28 14.87
C ALA A 141 -0.49 9.88 13.77
N GLU A 142 0.36 9.07 13.14
CA GLU A 142 1.21 9.49 12.02
C GLU A 142 0.41 9.96 10.80
N VAL A 143 -0.83 9.49 10.60
CA VAL A 143 -1.67 9.93 9.48
C VAL A 143 -1.90 11.45 9.55
N ALA A 144 -2.31 11.96 10.71
CA ALA A 144 -2.53 13.40 10.88
C ALA A 144 -1.21 14.20 10.91
N ALA A 145 -0.15 13.62 11.46
CA ALA A 145 1.15 14.27 11.56
C ALA A 145 1.81 14.45 10.18
N ARG A 146 1.75 13.44 9.34
CA ARG A 146 2.39 13.47 8.02
C ARG A 146 1.49 14.05 6.92
N PHE A 147 0.17 13.84 7.03
CA PHE A 147 -0.79 14.19 6.00
C PHE A 147 -1.94 15.05 6.53
N PRO A 148 -1.65 16.22 7.14
CA PRO A 148 -2.69 17.03 7.78
C PRO A 148 -3.77 17.52 6.80
N ALA A 149 -3.45 17.61 5.50
CA ALA A 149 -4.38 18.01 4.44
C ALA A 149 -5.29 16.86 3.94
N ALA A 150 -4.99 15.61 4.29
CA ALA A 150 -5.78 14.44 3.89
C ALA A 150 -6.98 14.27 4.84
N ALA A 151 -8.02 15.07 4.64
CA ALA A 151 -9.15 15.19 5.58
C ALA A 151 -9.81 13.85 5.92
N ASP A 152 -10.15 13.04 4.90
CA ASP A 152 -10.84 11.77 5.12
C ASP A 152 -9.98 10.72 5.84
N PRO A 153 -8.74 10.42 5.42
CA PRO A 153 -7.86 9.53 6.18
C PRO A 153 -7.59 10.01 7.62
N VAL A 154 -7.42 11.31 7.83
CA VAL A 154 -7.21 11.89 9.17
C VAL A 154 -8.44 11.69 10.05
N ALA A 155 -9.64 11.95 9.54
CA ALA A 155 -10.88 11.72 10.26
C ALA A 155 -11.09 10.25 10.62
N SER A 156 -10.83 9.36 9.65
CA SER A 156 -10.91 7.91 9.84
C SER A 156 -9.91 7.42 10.89
N ALA A 157 -8.67 7.91 10.83
CA ALA A 157 -7.64 7.57 11.81
C ALA A 157 -8.03 8.00 13.24
N ARG A 158 -8.58 9.19 13.40
CA ARG A 158 -9.07 9.67 14.70
C ARG A 158 -10.21 8.83 15.25
N GLY A 159 -11.15 8.43 14.38
CA GLY A 159 -12.24 7.54 14.74
C GLY A 159 -11.73 6.18 15.23
N GLU A 160 -10.79 5.60 14.52
CA GLU A 160 -10.17 4.32 14.88
C GLU A 160 -9.36 4.43 16.18
N MET A 161 -8.60 5.49 16.38
CA MET A 161 -7.88 5.78 17.64
C MET A 161 -8.84 5.84 18.82
N THR A 162 -9.99 6.47 18.65
CA THR A 162 -11.02 6.54 19.70
C THR A 162 -11.57 5.15 20.01
N ALA A 163 -11.86 4.35 19.00
CA ALA A 163 -12.35 2.98 19.16
C ALA A 163 -11.35 2.07 19.86
N LEU A 164 -10.06 2.26 19.59
CA LEU A 164 -8.96 1.49 20.21
C LEU A 164 -8.58 2.00 21.61
N GLY A 165 -9.11 3.14 22.05
CA GLY A 165 -8.76 3.76 23.32
C GLY A 165 -7.35 4.34 23.35
N CYS A 166 -6.86 4.86 22.23
CA CYS A 166 -5.58 5.55 22.16
C CYS A 166 -5.57 6.81 23.02
N SER A 167 -4.55 6.98 23.79
CA SER A 167 -4.34 8.16 24.65
C SER A 167 -3.53 9.25 23.92
#